data_9f60a99818b33ba6dda68781da5a4182
#
_entry.id   9f60a99818b33ba6dda68781da5a4182
#
_cell.length_a   1.000
_cell.length_b   1.000
_cell.length_c   1.000
_cell.angle_alpha   90.00
_cell.angle_beta   90.00
_cell.angle_gamma   90.00
#
_symmetry.space_group_name_H-M   'P 1'
#
loop_
_entity.id
_entity.type
_entity.pdbx_description
1 polymer ?
#
loop_
_entity_poly.entity_id
_entity_poly.type
_entity_poly.pdbx_seq_one_letter_code
_entity_poly.pdbx_strand_id
1 'polypeptide(L)'
;MKRYLRSSLSALILLGGCAAVGPDYAPPSASAPASFGAMPAAIDGSGVEIEWWRGFDEPALESLIQRALAANLDIALAGARLDEAKALLRENREEFLPRGGPAFDYQARRRGEVETPAGQQRDIETYRGALDASWEIDLFGRVRRSVEAAEAQAGSREALLRNGQASVAATVAMTWFQLQGIEAELAVVHDIAGNQRDSLEMVERLVSAGSAHEFDRLRAEALLHNVEAAVPDLERRRVATRNALAVLLAEAPQAFSPPVARASGERLTLRTLGVGDPAGLLARRADSAAAERNRAAATARIGVETAGLYPQVEVRGSIGLVAGNLDALDESGTSFNVLNPVIRWALLDRGRVRARIAASEARAQEALILYDRTVLRALQETDDAFNGYGAAADRLRLRLLEATANREAARLARERFVQGDGEYLDVLEAERSDYLSRRALSIARTEQRLAVVGIYKALGGGWEACAGARRCGVATDDTSPGVARQRDSRS
;
A
#
# COMPACT_ATOMS: atom_id res chain seq x y z
N MET A 1 -3.34 -65.08 19.12
CA MET A 1 -3.62 -64.28 17.88
C MET A 1 -4.67 -63.20 18.07
N LYS A 2 -5.79 -63.37 18.76
CA LYS A 2 -6.87 -62.34 18.89
C LYS A 2 -6.52 -61.07 19.72
N ARG A 3 -5.51 -61.07 20.57
CA ARG A 3 -5.07 -59.90 21.37
C ARG A 3 -4.22 -58.92 20.56
N TYR A 4 -3.38 -59.38 19.65
CA TYR A 4 -2.53 -58.52 18.81
C TYR A 4 -3.33 -57.79 17.71
N LEU A 5 -4.46 -58.33 17.22
CA LEU A 5 -5.32 -57.70 16.22
C LEU A 5 -6.07 -56.48 16.79
N ARG A 6 -6.40 -56.50 18.09
CA ARG A 6 -7.06 -55.38 18.77
C ARG A 6 -6.11 -54.19 19.03
N SER A 7 -4.86 -54.50 19.34
CA SER A 7 -3.81 -53.48 19.55
C SER A 7 -3.40 -52.78 18.24
N SER A 8 -3.39 -53.53 17.10
CA SER A 8 -3.08 -52.95 15.77
C SER A 8 -4.18 -52.05 15.26
N LEU A 9 -5.46 -52.35 15.56
CA LEU A 9 -6.59 -51.50 15.13
C LEU A 9 -6.66 -50.20 15.92
N SER A 10 -6.28 -50.23 17.22
CA SER A 10 -6.19 -49.02 18.05
C SER A 10 -5.03 -48.11 17.63
N ALA A 11 -3.90 -48.68 17.17
CA ALA A 11 -2.76 -47.90 16.64
C ALA A 11 -3.05 -47.26 15.29
N LEU A 12 -3.86 -47.87 14.41
CA LEU A 12 -4.26 -47.28 13.13
C LEU A 12 -5.24 -46.08 13.30
N ILE A 13 -6.08 -46.12 14.32
CA ILE A 13 -7.01 -45.01 14.63
C ILE A 13 -6.24 -43.78 15.18
N LEU A 14 -5.10 -44.00 15.86
CA LEU A 14 -4.23 -42.92 16.36
C LEU A 14 -3.41 -42.24 15.24
N LEU A 15 -3.08 -42.96 14.17
CA LEU A 15 -2.34 -42.40 13.02
C LEU A 15 -3.22 -41.55 12.06
N GLY A 16 -4.54 -41.76 12.02
CA GLY A 16 -5.47 -40.94 11.22
C GLY A 16 -5.86 -39.63 11.88
N GLY A 17 -5.53 -39.40 13.17
CA GLY A 17 -5.95 -38.22 13.94
C GLY A 17 -5.06 -36.98 13.81
N CYS A 18 -3.94 -37.06 13.11
CA CYS A 18 -2.99 -35.93 12.99
C CYS A 18 -3.25 -35.01 11.77
N ALA A 19 -4.33 -35.20 11.01
CA ALA A 19 -4.68 -34.28 9.93
C ALA A 19 -5.37 -33.02 10.46
N ALA A 20 -4.92 -31.85 10.03
CA ALA A 20 -5.60 -30.60 10.33
C ALA A 20 -7.02 -30.61 9.72
N VAL A 21 -8.03 -30.31 10.53
CA VAL A 21 -9.42 -30.25 10.07
C VAL A 21 -9.72 -28.93 9.34
N GLY A 22 -10.83 -28.93 8.59
CA GLY A 22 -11.26 -27.79 7.79
C GLY A 22 -10.74 -27.82 6.36
N PRO A 23 -11.11 -26.86 5.51
CA PRO A 23 -10.71 -26.81 4.12
C PRO A 23 -9.24 -26.42 3.98
N ASP A 24 -8.54 -27.06 3.04
CA ASP A 24 -7.22 -26.62 2.59
C ASP A 24 -7.37 -25.48 1.59
N TYR A 25 -6.50 -24.48 1.73
CA TYR A 25 -6.49 -23.38 0.80
C TYR A 25 -5.89 -23.81 -0.56
N ALA A 26 -6.62 -23.51 -1.65
CA ALA A 26 -6.10 -23.61 -2.99
C ALA A 26 -6.08 -22.22 -3.65
N PRO A 27 -4.94 -21.79 -4.21
CA PRO A 27 -4.87 -20.53 -4.94
C PRO A 27 -5.91 -20.50 -6.06
N PRO A 28 -6.64 -19.39 -6.24
CA PRO A 28 -7.61 -19.29 -7.33
C PRO A 28 -6.87 -19.30 -8.67
N SER A 29 -7.38 -20.03 -9.64
CA SER A 29 -7.01 -19.80 -11.03
C SER A 29 -7.63 -18.47 -11.45
N ALA A 30 -6.82 -17.39 -11.52
CA ALA A 30 -7.32 -16.14 -12.04
C ALA A 30 -7.78 -16.35 -13.49
N SER A 31 -9.08 -16.17 -13.74
CA SER A 31 -9.63 -16.16 -15.10
C SER A 31 -9.23 -14.83 -15.75
N ALA A 32 -7.99 -14.75 -16.24
CA ALA A 32 -7.53 -13.60 -17.00
C ALA A 32 -8.00 -13.72 -18.45
N PRO A 33 -8.42 -12.64 -19.12
CA PRO A 33 -8.65 -12.65 -20.56
C PRO A 33 -7.33 -12.95 -21.29
N ALA A 34 -7.41 -13.51 -22.51
CA ALA A 34 -6.25 -13.88 -23.31
C ALA A 34 -5.41 -12.65 -23.74
N SER A 35 -6.04 -11.48 -23.87
CA SER A 35 -5.40 -10.21 -24.25
C SER A 35 -6.13 -9.04 -23.60
N PHE A 36 -5.43 -7.91 -23.47
CA PHE A 36 -6.06 -6.63 -23.15
C PHE A 36 -6.98 -6.18 -24.30
N GLY A 37 -7.97 -5.33 -24.00
CA GLY A 37 -8.94 -4.84 -24.97
C GLY A 37 -8.28 -4.01 -26.10
N ALA A 38 -8.17 -2.71 -25.92
CA ALA A 38 -7.56 -1.82 -26.90
C ALA A 38 -6.13 -1.44 -26.50
N MET A 39 -5.11 -2.01 -27.13
CA MET A 39 -3.71 -1.58 -26.95
C MET A 39 -3.33 -0.54 -28.02
N PRO A 40 -2.93 0.70 -27.64
CA PRO A 40 -2.34 1.65 -28.58
C PRO A 40 -1.06 1.09 -29.23
N ALA A 41 -0.78 1.46 -30.48
CA ALA A 41 0.39 0.98 -31.22
C ALA A 41 1.77 1.28 -30.59
N ALA A 42 1.83 2.23 -29.65
CA ALA A 42 3.04 2.57 -28.88
C ALA A 42 3.28 1.63 -27.69
N ILE A 43 2.39 0.66 -27.46
CA ILE A 43 2.45 -0.30 -26.36
C ILE A 43 2.69 -1.68 -26.95
N ASP A 44 3.64 -2.43 -26.39
CA ASP A 44 3.92 -3.80 -26.82
C ASP A 44 3.80 -4.80 -25.67
N GLY A 45 3.80 -6.10 -26.00
CA GLY A 45 3.74 -7.20 -25.04
C GLY A 45 5.07 -7.51 -24.34
N SER A 46 6.10 -6.67 -24.47
CA SER A 46 7.37 -6.85 -23.76
C SER A 46 7.21 -6.70 -22.25
N GLY A 47 8.15 -7.20 -21.46
CA GLY A 47 8.06 -7.17 -19.99
C GLY A 47 8.06 -5.76 -19.44
N VAL A 48 7.34 -5.55 -18.32
CA VAL A 48 7.25 -4.24 -17.64
C VAL A 48 8.59 -3.85 -17.03
N GLU A 49 9.00 -2.62 -17.26
CA GLU A 49 10.23 -2.05 -16.69
C GLU A 49 10.06 -1.78 -15.19
N ILE A 50 10.97 -2.30 -14.38
CA ILE A 50 10.90 -2.20 -12.91
C ILE A 50 11.05 -0.74 -12.47
N GLU A 51 12.06 -0.05 -12.94
CA GLU A 51 12.32 1.37 -12.64
C GLU A 51 11.84 2.25 -13.79
N TRP A 52 10.57 2.11 -14.12
CA TRP A 52 9.90 2.76 -15.25
C TRP A 52 10.10 4.28 -15.32
N TRP A 53 10.34 4.96 -14.18
CA TRP A 53 10.57 6.40 -14.15
C TRP A 53 11.88 6.82 -14.82
N ARG A 54 12.83 5.90 -14.99
CA ARG A 54 14.06 6.16 -15.76
C ARG A 54 13.79 6.34 -17.24
N GLY A 55 12.71 5.78 -17.75
CA GLY A 55 12.28 5.96 -19.14
C GLY A 55 11.94 7.40 -19.51
N PHE A 56 11.73 8.27 -18.52
CA PHE A 56 11.52 9.71 -18.74
C PHE A 56 12.82 10.51 -18.92
N ASP A 57 14.00 9.91 -18.70
CA ASP A 57 15.31 10.56 -18.75
C ASP A 57 15.38 11.85 -17.91
N GLU A 58 14.82 11.81 -16.71
CA GLU A 58 14.71 12.94 -15.79
C GLU A 58 15.32 12.63 -14.41
N PRO A 59 16.62 13.01 -14.20
CA PRO A 59 17.31 12.72 -12.94
C PRO A 59 16.65 13.32 -11.70
N ALA A 60 15.94 14.45 -11.86
CA ALA A 60 15.17 15.06 -10.77
C ALA A 60 14.04 14.16 -10.30
N LEU A 61 13.29 13.56 -11.24
CA LEU A 61 12.22 12.61 -10.95
C LEU A 61 12.78 11.37 -10.25
N GLU A 62 13.87 10.80 -10.75
CA GLU A 62 14.51 9.63 -10.11
C GLU A 62 14.91 9.92 -8.68
N SER A 63 15.56 11.06 -8.43
CA SER A 63 15.94 11.49 -7.07
C SER A 63 14.73 11.66 -6.15
N LEU A 64 13.64 12.28 -6.63
CA LEU A 64 12.42 12.46 -5.85
C LEU A 64 11.76 11.14 -5.48
N ILE A 65 11.67 10.20 -6.43
CA ILE A 65 11.09 8.88 -6.16
C ILE A 65 11.96 8.10 -5.15
N GLN A 66 13.29 8.10 -5.30
CA GLN A 66 14.18 7.43 -4.35
C GLN A 66 14.05 8.00 -2.94
N ARG A 67 13.98 9.33 -2.79
CA ARG A 67 13.77 9.99 -1.50
C ARG A 67 12.41 9.64 -0.91
N ALA A 68 11.35 9.64 -1.71
CA ALA A 68 10.02 9.27 -1.25
C ALA A 68 9.97 7.80 -0.79
N LEU A 69 10.52 6.87 -1.56
CA LEU A 69 10.57 5.46 -1.18
C LEU A 69 11.35 5.23 0.13
N ALA A 70 12.32 6.07 0.44
CA ALA A 70 13.12 5.98 1.66
C ALA A 70 12.46 6.63 2.89
N ALA A 71 11.66 7.70 2.71
CA ALA A 71 11.23 8.56 3.81
C ALA A 71 9.70 8.69 3.96
N ASN A 72 8.91 8.27 2.97
CA ASN A 72 7.47 8.47 2.96
C ASN A 72 6.76 7.81 4.16
N LEU A 73 5.89 8.57 4.84
CA LEU A 73 5.24 8.12 6.07
C LEU A 73 4.17 7.04 5.86
N ASP A 74 3.53 6.98 4.69
CA ASP A 74 2.57 5.90 4.38
C ASP A 74 3.28 4.57 4.18
N ILE A 75 4.48 4.58 3.57
CA ILE A 75 5.35 3.40 3.46
C ILE A 75 5.82 2.96 4.84
N ALA A 76 6.26 3.90 5.68
CA ALA A 76 6.67 3.61 7.05
C ALA A 76 5.51 3.01 7.88
N LEU A 77 4.29 3.55 7.74
CA LEU A 77 3.09 3.01 8.37
C LEU A 77 2.77 1.59 7.90
N ALA A 78 2.88 1.34 6.59
CA ALA A 78 2.68 -0.01 6.04
C ALA A 78 3.76 -0.98 6.54
N GLY A 79 5.01 -0.54 6.69
CA GLY A 79 6.10 -1.29 7.31
C GLY A 79 5.80 -1.68 8.75
N ALA A 80 5.39 -0.71 9.58
CA ALA A 80 5.01 -0.99 10.98
C ALA A 80 3.86 -2.00 11.10
N ARG A 81 2.86 -1.93 10.21
CA ARG A 81 1.76 -2.91 10.15
C ARG A 81 2.24 -4.32 9.72
N LEU A 82 3.26 -4.41 8.89
CA LEU A 82 3.89 -5.68 8.55
C LEU A 82 4.65 -6.25 9.75
N ASP A 83 5.37 -5.41 10.49
CA ASP A 83 6.12 -5.85 11.68
C ASP A 83 5.17 -6.32 12.79
N GLU A 84 4.03 -5.64 12.99
CA GLU A 84 2.94 -6.11 13.85
C GLU A 84 2.46 -7.51 13.44
N ALA A 85 2.14 -7.71 12.15
CA ALA A 85 1.65 -8.98 11.65
C ALA A 85 2.70 -10.11 11.80
N LYS A 86 3.98 -9.80 11.60
CA LYS A 86 5.08 -10.73 11.85
C LYS A 86 5.24 -11.07 13.34
N ALA A 87 5.02 -10.11 14.24
CA ALA A 87 5.03 -10.36 15.68
C ALA A 87 3.87 -11.28 16.09
N LEU A 88 2.65 -11.03 15.60
CA LEU A 88 1.50 -11.90 15.82
C LEU A 88 1.69 -13.31 15.22
N LEU A 89 2.37 -13.42 14.08
CA LEU A 89 2.75 -14.74 13.54
C LEU A 89 3.70 -15.47 14.48
N ARG A 90 4.71 -14.79 15.05
CA ARG A 90 5.59 -15.39 16.07
C ARG A 90 4.80 -15.84 17.30
N GLU A 91 3.91 -14.99 17.82
CA GLU A 91 3.01 -15.33 18.93
C GLU A 91 2.21 -16.62 18.66
N ASN A 92 1.57 -16.71 17.47
CA ASN A 92 0.81 -17.91 17.08
C ASN A 92 1.72 -19.16 16.97
N ARG A 93 2.97 -19.01 16.53
CA ARG A 93 3.93 -20.13 16.47
C ARG A 93 4.35 -20.62 17.86
N GLU A 94 4.42 -19.73 18.85
CA GLU A 94 4.72 -20.10 20.23
C GLU A 94 3.61 -20.99 20.85
N GLU A 95 2.38 -20.99 20.31
CA GLU A 95 1.31 -21.91 20.75
C GLU A 95 1.68 -23.41 20.54
N PHE A 96 2.65 -23.73 19.68
CA PHE A 96 3.18 -25.09 19.57
C PHE A 96 4.03 -25.52 20.76
N LEU A 97 4.50 -24.59 21.57
CA LEU A 97 5.37 -24.82 22.70
C LEU A 97 4.60 -24.78 24.03
N PRO A 98 5.09 -25.48 25.09
CA PRO A 98 4.55 -25.29 26.42
C PRO A 98 4.71 -23.84 26.88
N ARG A 99 3.66 -23.27 27.46
CA ARG A 99 3.68 -21.94 28.07
C ARG A 99 3.55 -22.04 29.58
N GLY A 100 4.24 -21.18 30.32
CA GLY A 100 4.18 -21.14 31.76
C GLY A 100 5.30 -20.33 32.37
N GLY A 101 5.43 -20.42 33.69
CA GLY A 101 6.44 -19.67 34.44
C GLY A 101 6.35 -19.92 35.93
N PRO A 102 7.20 -19.26 36.72
CA PRO A 102 7.12 -19.31 38.16
C PRO A 102 5.85 -18.65 38.66
N ALA A 103 5.17 -19.29 39.61
CA ALA A 103 4.01 -18.77 40.29
C ALA A 103 4.23 -18.88 41.81
N PHE A 104 3.81 -17.86 42.54
CA PHE A 104 3.76 -17.86 43.98
C PHE A 104 2.35 -17.48 44.41
N ASP A 105 1.68 -18.39 45.14
CA ASP A 105 0.31 -18.24 45.58
C ASP A 105 0.25 -18.29 47.11
N TYR A 106 -0.46 -17.36 47.71
CA TYR A 106 -0.88 -17.39 49.10
C TYR A 106 -2.40 -17.52 49.16
N GLN A 107 -2.92 -18.49 49.89
CA GLN A 107 -4.31 -18.72 50.10
C GLN A 107 -4.62 -18.86 51.60
N ALA A 108 -5.46 -17.96 52.14
CA ALA A 108 -6.10 -18.11 53.43
C ALA A 108 -7.55 -18.56 53.22
N ARG A 109 -7.90 -19.71 53.76
CA ARG A 109 -9.28 -20.26 53.62
C ARG A 109 -9.79 -20.69 55.00
N ARG A 110 -11.03 -20.27 55.34
CA ARG A 110 -11.77 -20.82 56.45
C ARG A 110 -12.76 -21.86 55.93
N ARG A 111 -12.58 -23.11 56.38
CA ARG A 111 -13.48 -24.21 56.04
C ARG A 111 -14.82 -24.09 56.78
N GLY A 112 -15.89 -24.49 56.13
CA GLY A 112 -17.20 -24.69 56.80
C GLY A 112 -17.10 -25.78 57.87
N GLU A 113 -17.97 -25.72 58.86
CA GLU A 113 -18.00 -26.73 59.96
C GLU A 113 -18.22 -28.13 59.44
N VAL A 114 -19.09 -28.27 58.41
CA VAL A 114 -19.42 -29.54 57.75
C VAL A 114 -18.25 -30.10 56.94
N GLU A 115 -17.33 -29.24 56.49
CA GLU A 115 -16.12 -29.63 55.70
C GLU A 115 -14.92 -29.98 56.58
N THR A 116 -15.00 -29.71 57.90
CA THR A 116 -13.85 -29.83 58.80
C THR A 116 -13.99 -31.12 59.63
N PRO A 117 -13.13 -32.12 59.43
CA PRO A 117 -13.11 -33.30 60.28
C PRO A 117 -12.88 -32.93 61.75
N ALA A 118 -13.44 -33.70 62.64
CA ALA A 118 -13.28 -33.49 64.10
C ALA A 118 -11.79 -33.45 64.49
N GLY A 119 -11.39 -32.38 65.17
CA GLY A 119 -10.03 -32.18 65.62
C GLY A 119 -9.05 -31.46 64.63
N GLN A 120 -9.54 -31.05 63.42
CA GLN A 120 -8.77 -30.26 62.51
C GLN A 120 -9.07 -28.76 62.59
N GLN A 121 -8.12 -27.89 62.25
CA GLN A 121 -8.26 -26.45 62.20
C GLN A 121 -9.17 -26.06 61.01
N ARG A 122 -10.02 -25.09 61.22
CA ARG A 122 -10.94 -24.53 60.18
C ARG A 122 -10.21 -23.50 59.33
N ASP A 123 -9.29 -22.78 59.93
CA ASP A 123 -8.50 -21.78 59.23
C ASP A 123 -7.23 -22.44 58.68
N ILE A 124 -7.05 -22.35 57.37
CA ILE A 124 -5.93 -22.97 56.65
C ILE A 124 -5.26 -21.89 55.85
N GLU A 125 -4.00 -21.75 56.07
CA GLU A 125 -3.12 -20.96 55.21
C GLU A 125 -2.31 -21.92 54.33
N THR A 126 -2.07 -21.52 53.11
CA THR A 126 -1.26 -22.28 52.15
C THR A 126 -0.38 -21.31 51.37
N TYR A 127 0.91 -21.58 51.43
CA TYR A 127 1.93 -20.90 50.65
C TYR A 127 2.41 -21.89 49.58
N ARG A 128 2.36 -21.51 48.33
CA ARG A 128 2.77 -22.34 47.20
C ARG A 128 3.73 -21.55 46.31
N GLY A 129 4.93 -22.12 46.11
CA GLY A 129 5.88 -21.64 45.10
C GLY A 129 6.07 -22.77 44.06
N ALA A 130 5.75 -22.51 42.81
CA ALA A 130 5.79 -23.54 41.78
C ALA A 130 6.24 -23.01 40.43
N LEU A 131 6.69 -23.90 39.56
CA LEU A 131 6.80 -23.73 38.13
C LEU A 131 5.60 -24.40 37.47
N ASP A 132 4.70 -23.58 36.90
CA ASP A 132 3.52 -24.07 36.21
C ASP A 132 3.73 -24.04 34.70
N ALA A 133 3.29 -25.07 33.99
CA ALA A 133 3.33 -25.16 32.55
C ALA A 133 2.03 -25.72 32.00
N SER A 134 1.59 -25.22 30.83
CA SER A 134 0.45 -25.76 30.08
C SER A 134 0.81 -25.88 28.61
N TRP A 135 0.33 -26.93 27.97
CA TRP A 135 0.57 -27.19 26.56
C TRP A 135 -0.63 -27.84 25.91
N GLU A 136 -1.12 -27.22 24.82
CA GLU A 136 -2.16 -27.79 23.97
C GLU A 136 -1.51 -28.74 22.95
N ILE A 137 -1.93 -30.02 22.98
CA ILE A 137 -1.52 -30.99 21.96
C ILE A 137 -2.44 -30.81 20.75
N ASP A 138 -1.89 -30.31 19.64
CA ASP A 138 -2.61 -29.98 18.41
C ASP A 138 -3.00 -31.23 17.60
N LEU A 139 -3.92 -32.05 18.11
CA LEU A 139 -4.36 -33.29 17.44
C LEU A 139 -5.16 -33.01 16.17
N PHE A 140 -6.04 -31.99 16.20
CA PHE A 140 -6.97 -31.69 15.12
C PHE A 140 -6.60 -30.44 14.34
N GLY A 141 -5.42 -29.87 14.56
CA GLY A 141 -4.85 -28.80 13.74
C GLY A 141 -5.35 -27.38 14.06
N ARG A 142 -5.91 -27.12 15.24
CA ARG A 142 -6.33 -25.78 15.64
C ARG A 142 -5.14 -24.80 15.60
N VAL A 143 -4.03 -25.18 16.23
CA VAL A 143 -2.82 -24.34 16.27
C VAL A 143 -2.20 -24.23 14.88
N ARG A 144 -2.09 -25.32 14.14
CA ARG A 144 -1.59 -25.32 12.75
C ARG A 144 -2.40 -24.34 11.88
N ARG A 145 -3.74 -24.39 11.93
CA ARG A 145 -4.61 -23.50 11.18
C ARG A 145 -4.52 -22.04 11.65
N SER A 146 -4.29 -21.81 12.95
CA SER A 146 -4.05 -20.45 13.48
C SER A 146 -2.74 -19.88 12.93
N VAL A 147 -1.69 -20.65 12.90
CA VAL A 147 -0.39 -20.25 12.32
C VAL A 147 -0.52 -20.01 10.81
N GLU A 148 -1.19 -20.90 10.07
CA GLU A 148 -1.48 -20.73 8.64
C GLU A 148 -2.24 -19.44 8.37
N ALA A 149 -3.26 -19.12 9.15
CA ALA A 149 -4.00 -17.87 9.05
C ALA A 149 -3.12 -16.64 9.32
N ALA A 150 -2.28 -16.68 10.35
CA ALA A 150 -1.37 -15.60 10.70
C ALA A 150 -0.26 -15.40 9.65
N GLU A 151 0.26 -16.51 9.07
CA GLU A 151 1.25 -16.45 7.99
C GLU A 151 0.67 -15.83 6.72
N ALA A 152 -0.53 -16.23 6.32
CA ALA A 152 -1.24 -15.63 5.20
C ALA A 152 -1.54 -14.14 5.46
N GLN A 153 -1.89 -13.78 6.70
CA GLN A 153 -2.12 -12.38 7.08
C GLN A 153 -0.83 -11.54 6.99
N ALA A 154 0.31 -12.08 7.43
CA ALA A 154 1.62 -11.41 7.29
C ALA A 154 2.00 -11.25 5.81
N GLY A 155 1.78 -12.27 4.98
CA GLY A 155 1.95 -12.18 3.53
C GLY A 155 1.05 -11.13 2.88
N SER A 156 -0.19 -10.97 3.35
CA SER A 156 -1.06 -9.88 2.87
C SER A 156 -0.51 -8.50 3.23
N ARG A 157 0.01 -8.31 4.46
CA ARG A 157 0.61 -7.03 4.87
C ARG A 157 1.88 -6.71 4.08
N GLU A 158 2.69 -7.73 3.75
CA GLU A 158 3.85 -7.56 2.88
C GLU A 158 3.44 -7.10 1.48
N ALA A 159 2.43 -7.72 0.90
CA ALA A 159 1.90 -7.29 -0.39
C ALA A 159 1.33 -5.86 -0.35
N LEU A 160 0.64 -5.47 0.73
CA LEU A 160 0.15 -4.09 0.91
C LEU A 160 1.30 -3.07 1.04
N LEU A 161 2.41 -3.42 1.68
CA LEU A 161 3.61 -2.57 1.70
C LEU A 161 4.14 -2.34 0.29
N ARG A 162 4.26 -3.40 -0.53
CA ARG A 162 4.68 -3.31 -1.94
C ARG A 162 3.73 -2.44 -2.76
N ASN A 163 2.42 -2.59 -2.55
CA ASN A 163 1.41 -1.74 -3.18
C ASN A 163 1.54 -0.27 -2.80
N GLY A 164 1.85 0.01 -1.52
CA GLY A 164 2.15 1.35 -1.03
C GLY A 164 3.36 1.96 -1.73
N GLN A 165 4.44 1.20 -1.89
CA GLN A 165 5.66 1.64 -2.58
C GLN A 165 5.39 1.99 -4.05
N ALA A 166 4.68 1.13 -4.79
CA ALA A 166 4.29 1.41 -6.18
C ALA A 166 3.39 2.65 -6.28
N SER A 167 2.41 2.78 -5.38
CA SER A 167 1.49 3.91 -5.35
C SER A 167 2.18 5.23 -5.04
N VAL A 168 3.13 5.24 -4.09
CA VAL A 168 3.91 6.43 -3.74
C VAL A 168 4.80 6.85 -4.91
N ALA A 169 5.51 5.91 -5.54
CA ALA A 169 6.35 6.21 -6.72
C ALA A 169 5.53 6.85 -7.85
N ALA A 170 4.35 6.30 -8.16
CA ALA A 170 3.46 6.86 -9.17
C ALA A 170 2.91 8.24 -8.77
N THR A 171 2.53 8.42 -7.50
CA THR A 171 1.99 9.69 -7.01
C THR A 171 3.05 10.79 -7.04
N VAL A 172 4.30 10.48 -6.67
CA VAL A 172 5.43 11.42 -6.80
C VAL A 172 5.64 11.84 -8.25
N ALA A 173 5.63 10.89 -9.19
CA ALA A 173 5.79 11.20 -10.61
C ALA A 173 4.64 12.06 -11.15
N MET A 174 3.39 11.73 -10.80
CA MET A 174 2.23 12.53 -11.19
C MET A 174 2.32 13.95 -10.64
N THR A 175 2.65 14.10 -9.34
CA THR A 175 2.75 15.42 -8.70
C THR A 175 3.90 16.23 -9.29
N TRP A 176 5.02 15.59 -9.61
CA TRP A 176 6.15 16.22 -10.29
C TRP A 176 5.78 16.75 -11.67
N PHE A 177 5.16 15.92 -12.52
CA PHE A 177 4.74 16.36 -13.86
C PHE A 177 3.62 17.40 -13.82
N GLN A 178 2.74 17.36 -12.81
CA GLN A 178 1.78 18.44 -12.58
C GLN A 178 2.49 19.75 -12.22
N LEU A 179 3.52 19.72 -11.36
CA LEU A 179 4.30 20.91 -11.02
C LEU A 179 4.96 21.51 -12.26
N GLN A 180 5.67 20.68 -13.04
CA GLN A 180 6.27 21.09 -14.30
C GLN A 180 5.25 21.65 -15.29
N GLY A 181 4.08 21.03 -15.37
CA GLY A 181 2.99 21.49 -16.24
C GLY A 181 2.48 22.87 -15.85
N ILE A 182 2.32 23.14 -14.56
CA ILE A 182 1.92 24.46 -14.07
C ILE A 182 3.02 25.50 -14.35
N GLU A 183 4.29 25.17 -14.15
CA GLU A 183 5.41 26.06 -14.46
C GLU A 183 5.50 26.36 -15.97
N ALA A 184 5.28 25.36 -16.82
CA ALA A 184 5.20 25.58 -18.27
C ALA A 184 4.00 26.44 -18.67
N GLU A 185 2.85 26.25 -18.02
CA GLU A 185 1.65 27.09 -18.25
C GLU A 185 1.89 28.55 -17.82
N LEU A 186 2.55 28.75 -16.65
CA LEU A 186 2.97 30.09 -16.20
C LEU A 186 3.91 30.76 -17.19
N ALA A 187 4.89 30.04 -17.70
CA ALA A 187 5.82 30.58 -18.70
C ALA A 187 5.09 31.03 -19.98
N VAL A 188 4.11 30.23 -20.46
CA VAL A 188 3.27 30.59 -21.60
C VAL A 188 2.45 31.85 -21.30
N VAL A 189 1.81 31.94 -20.14
CA VAL A 189 0.98 33.11 -19.75
C VAL A 189 1.86 34.37 -19.64
N HIS A 190 3.03 34.29 -19.04
CA HIS A 190 3.95 35.42 -18.93
C HIS A 190 4.45 35.92 -20.31
N ASP A 191 4.82 34.97 -21.19
CA ASP A 191 5.25 35.31 -22.56
C ASP A 191 4.11 36.03 -23.33
N ILE A 192 2.87 35.54 -23.24
CA ILE A 192 1.74 36.15 -23.90
C ILE A 192 1.37 37.49 -23.26
N ALA A 193 1.42 37.61 -21.93
CA ALA A 193 1.20 38.90 -21.27
C ALA A 193 2.23 39.97 -21.71
N GLY A 194 3.49 39.54 -21.94
CA GLY A 194 4.51 40.40 -22.56
C GLY A 194 4.08 40.88 -23.94
N ASN A 195 3.70 39.96 -24.82
CA ASN A 195 3.22 40.31 -26.18
C ASN A 195 1.99 41.21 -26.17
N GLN A 196 1.07 41.00 -25.21
CA GLN A 196 -0.14 41.85 -25.10
C GLN A 196 0.18 43.26 -24.60
N ARG A 197 1.19 43.45 -23.73
CA ARG A 197 1.67 44.78 -23.33
C ARG A 197 2.27 45.52 -24.51
N ASP A 198 3.07 44.85 -25.32
CA ASP A 198 3.63 45.45 -26.55
C ASP A 198 2.54 45.84 -27.54
N SER A 199 1.49 45.01 -27.71
CA SER A 199 0.32 45.33 -28.54
C SER A 199 -0.46 46.52 -28.00
N LEU A 200 -0.70 46.60 -26.69
CA LEU A 200 -1.39 47.73 -26.05
C LEU A 200 -0.60 49.01 -26.24
N GLU A 201 0.73 49.01 -26.00
CA GLU A 201 1.57 50.18 -26.21
C GLU A 201 1.57 50.66 -27.65
N MET A 202 1.55 49.74 -28.62
CA MET A 202 1.43 50.07 -30.03
C MET A 202 0.08 50.79 -30.33
N VAL A 203 -1.04 50.28 -29.85
CA VAL A 203 -2.37 50.87 -30.03
C VAL A 203 -2.49 52.23 -29.35
N GLU A 204 -1.94 52.41 -28.16
CA GLU A 204 -1.91 53.72 -27.45
C GLU A 204 -1.18 54.77 -28.27
N ARG A 205 -0.07 54.43 -28.94
CA ARG A 205 0.63 55.32 -29.86
C ARG A 205 -0.23 55.68 -31.07
N LEU A 206 -0.97 54.72 -31.65
CA LEU A 206 -1.86 54.96 -32.80
C LEU A 206 -3.08 55.80 -32.42
N VAL A 207 -3.67 55.62 -31.24
CA VAL A 207 -4.76 56.46 -30.73
C VAL A 207 -4.29 57.88 -30.50
N SER A 208 -3.10 58.05 -29.90
CA SER A 208 -2.51 59.38 -29.69
C SER A 208 -2.18 60.12 -31.00
N ALA A 209 -1.87 59.38 -32.08
CA ALA A 209 -1.67 59.91 -33.44
C ALA A 209 -2.98 60.09 -34.21
N GLY A 210 -4.15 59.77 -33.64
CA GLY A 210 -5.46 59.84 -34.32
C GLY A 210 -5.69 58.75 -35.37
N SER A 211 -4.86 57.70 -35.40
CA SER A 211 -4.89 56.61 -36.37
C SER A 211 -5.62 55.33 -35.89
N ALA A 212 -6.07 55.30 -34.63
CA ALA A 212 -6.87 54.22 -34.04
C ALA A 212 -7.92 54.81 -33.09
N HIS A 213 -8.91 54.01 -32.69
CA HIS A 213 -9.98 54.42 -31.79
C HIS A 213 -9.73 54.04 -30.33
N GLU A 214 -10.23 54.82 -29.38
CA GLU A 214 -10.18 54.50 -27.94
C GLU A 214 -10.81 53.13 -27.65
N PHE A 215 -11.76 52.69 -28.44
CA PHE A 215 -12.37 51.37 -28.39
C PHE A 215 -11.32 50.23 -28.57
N ASP A 216 -10.36 50.42 -29.47
CA ASP A 216 -9.29 49.42 -29.73
C ASP A 216 -8.32 49.34 -28.54
N ARG A 217 -8.00 50.51 -27.95
CA ARG A 217 -7.17 50.55 -26.73
C ARG A 217 -7.82 49.81 -25.57
N LEU A 218 -9.12 50.07 -25.30
CA LEU A 218 -9.86 49.38 -24.23
C LEU A 218 -9.95 47.87 -24.45
N ARG A 219 -10.09 47.41 -25.70
CA ARG A 219 -10.05 45.97 -26.02
C ARG A 219 -8.68 45.33 -25.79
N ALA A 220 -7.59 45.99 -26.17
CA ALA A 220 -6.25 45.53 -25.90
C ALA A 220 -6.00 45.45 -24.39
N GLU A 221 -6.38 46.48 -23.65
CA GLU A 221 -6.28 46.50 -22.18
C GLU A 221 -7.07 45.36 -21.52
N ALA A 222 -8.31 45.11 -21.96
CA ALA A 222 -9.16 44.04 -21.46
C ALA A 222 -8.55 42.65 -21.74
N LEU A 223 -7.95 42.46 -22.92
CA LEU A 223 -7.25 41.19 -23.26
C LEU A 223 -6.02 40.97 -22.39
N LEU A 224 -5.20 42.01 -22.18
CA LEU A 224 -4.05 41.94 -21.27
C LEU A 224 -4.47 41.51 -19.85
N HIS A 225 -5.46 42.20 -19.28
CA HIS A 225 -5.94 41.86 -17.93
C HIS A 225 -6.57 40.48 -17.86
N ASN A 226 -7.23 40.01 -18.93
CA ASN A 226 -7.73 38.62 -19.01
C ASN A 226 -6.59 37.58 -18.96
N VAL A 227 -5.50 37.86 -19.65
CA VAL A 227 -4.30 36.98 -19.59
C VAL A 227 -3.65 37.02 -18.21
N GLU A 228 -3.43 38.19 -17.64
CA GLU A 228 -2.80 38.38 -16.32
C GLU A 228 -3.65 37.79 -15.19
N ALA A 229 -4.96 37.78 -15.30
CA ALA A 229 -5.86 37.20 -14.31
C ALA A 229 -5.66 35.66 -14.09
N ALA A 230 -5.03 34.99 -15.06
CA ALA A 230 -4.68 33.55 -14.90
C ALA A 230 -3.50 33.31 -13.95
N VAL A 231 -2.59 34.30 -13.79
CA VAL A 231 -1.34 34.14 -13.02
C VAL A 231 -1.59 33.81 -11.55
N PRO A 232 -2.44 34.53 -10.78
CA PRO A 232 -2.64 34.23 -9.37
C PRO A 232 -3.16 32.81 -9.10
N ASP A 233 -4.04 32.27 -9.94
CA ASP A 233 -4.53 30.90 -9.78
C ASP A 233 -3.43 29.86 -10.07
N LEU A 234 -2.64 30.05 -11.11
CA LEU A 234 -1.53 29.20 -11.45
C LEU A 234 -0.46 29.20 -10.34
N GLU A 235 -0.13 30.38 -9.78
CA GLU A 235 0.78 30.50 -8.64
C GLU A 235 0.25 29.77 -7.40
N ARG A 236 -1.02 29.93 -7.09
CA ARG A 236 -1.68 29.19 -6.00
C ARG A 236 -1.57 27.69 -6.22
N ARG A 237 -1.84 27.20 -7.44
CA ARG A 237 -1.74 25.78 -7.82
C ARG A 237 -0.30 25.30 -7.74
N ARG A 238 0.67 26.09 -8.19
CA ARG A 238 2.11 25.78 -8.08
C ARG A 238 2.52 25.55 -6.63
N VAL A 239 2.14 26.47 -5.72
CA VAL A 239 2.44 26.34 -4.29
C VAL A 239 1.76 25.10 -3.70
N ALA A 240 0.49 24.84 -4.00
CA ALA A 240 -0.23 23.68 -3.50
C ALA A 240 0.43 22.35 -3.96
N THR A 241 0.80 22.25 -5.23
CA THR A 241 1.44 21.06 -5.81
C THR A 241 2.85 20.84 -5.24
N ARG A 242 3.63 21.93 -5.06
CA ARG A 242 4.93 21.87 -4.38
C ARG A 242 4.78 21.36 -2.94
N ASN A 243 3.80 21.87 -2.20
CA ASN A 243 3.55 21.43 -0.81
C ASN A 243 3.12 19.95 -0.76
N ALA A 244 2.31 19.49 -1.71
CA ALA A 244 1.95 18.08 -1.81
C ALA A 244 3.19 17.19 -2.06
N LEU A 245 4.11 17.64 -2.91
CA LEU A 245 5.37 16.93 -3.16
C LEU A 245 6.25 16.87 -1.90
N ALA A 246 6.34 17.96 -1.12
CA ALA A 246 7.04 17.98 0.15
C ALA A 246 6.50 16.94 1.15
N VAL A 247 5.17 16.82 1.27
CA VAL A 247 4.54 15.83 2.15
C VAL A 247 4.85 14.40 1.71
N LEU A 248 4.88 14.13 0.39
CA LEU A 248 5.26 12.81 -0.14
C LEU A 248 6.71 12.43 0.22
N LEU A 249 7.57 13.42 0.42
CA LEU A 249 8.97 13.25 0.82
C LEU A 249 9.18 13.28 2.35
N ALA A 250 8.10 13.41 3.13
CA ALA A 250 8.12 13.62 4.57
C ALA A 250 8.90 14.89 4.99
N GLU A 251 8.84 15.94 4.18
CA GLU A 251 9.50 17.23 4.44
C GLU A 251 8.47 18.32 4.78
N ALA A 252 8.90 19.27 5.62
CA ALA A 252 8.06 20.43 5.93
C ALA A 252 7.89 21.29 4.65
N PRO A 253 6.65 21.61 4.23
CA PRO A 253 6.42 22.38 3.00
C PRO A 253 7.14 23.72 2.92
N GLN A 254 7.40 24.36 4.08
CA GLN A 254 8.09 25.64 4.17
C GLN A 254 9.61 25.54 3.91
N ALA A 255 10.19 24.36 4.16
CA ALA A 255 11.63 24.11 3.98
C ALA A 255 11.94 23.45 2.63
N PHE A 256 10.90 22.91 1.95
CA PHE A 256 11.08 22.17 0.70
C PHE A 256 11.33 23.10 -0.49
N SER A 257 12.41 22.82 -1.22
CA SER A 257 12.70 23.41 -2.53
C SER A 257 12.78 22.29 -3.57
N PRO A 258 11.90 22.28 -4.58
CA PRO A 258 11.95 21.26 -5.63
C PRO A 258 13.26 21.37 -6.41
N PRO A 259 13.80 20.25 -6.90
CA PRO A 259 14.94 20.30 -7.80
C PRO A 259 14.58 21.03 -9.11
N VAL A 260 15.57 21.65 -9.74
CA VAL A 260 15.37 22.31 -11.04
C VAL A 260 15.11 21.24 -12.09
N ALA A 261 13.95 21.33 -12.75
CA ALA A 261 13.66 20.49 -13.91
C ALA A 261 14.66 20.77 -15.02
N ARG A 262 15.19 19.72 -15.66
CA ARG A 262 15.81 19.91 -16.97
C ARG A 262 14.73 20.41 -17.92
N ALA A 263 15.05 21.39 -18.77
CA ALA A 263 14.19 21.72 -19.89
C ALA A 263 14.04 20.45 -20.75
N SER A 264 13.02 19.68 -20.47
CA SER A 264 12.74 18.43 -21.18
C SER A 264 12.51 18.80 -22.64
N GLY A 265 13.32 18.24 -23.53
CA GLY A 265 13.12 18.42 -24.98
C GLY A 265 11.68 18.13 -25.36
N GLU A 266 11.21 18.75 -26.42
CA GLU A 266 9.79 18.76 -26.90
C GLU A 266 9.16 17.38 -27.13
N ARG A 267 9.96 16.31 -27.16
CA ARG A 267 9.50 14.94 -27.40
C ARG A 267 9.79 14.06 -26.20
N LEU A 268 8.72 13.60 -25.54
CA LEU A 268 8.77 12.33 -24.84
C LEU A 268 8.99 11.25 -25.94
N THR A 269 10.24 10.89 -26.19
CA THR A 269 10.55 9.66 -26.93
C THR A 269 10.28 8.52 -25.95
N LEU A 270 9.00 8.21 -25.74
CA LEU A 270 8.65 6.97 -25.06
C LEU A 270 9.22 5.84 -25.90
N ARG A 271 10.18 5.12 -25.35
CA ARG A 271 10.47 3.76 -25.77
C ARG A 271 9.13 3.01 -25.72
N THR A 272 8.96 2.03 -26.60
CA THR A 272 7.81 1.15 -26.57
C THR A 272 7.53 0.70 -25.14
N LEU A 273 6.30 0.95 -24.66
CA LEU A 273 5.92 0.60 -23.28
C LEU A 273 5.64 -0.90 -23.21
N GLY A 274 6.49 -1.64 -22.52
CA GLY A 274 6.27 -3.05 -22.25
C GLY A 274 5.22 -3.25 -21.19
N VAL A 275 4.15 -3.97 -21.48
CA VAL A 275 3.02 -4.17 -20.56
C VAL A 275 2.80 -5.63 -20.15
N GLY A 276 3.40 -6.59 -20.85
CA GLY A 276 3.16 -8.03 -20.65
C GLY A 276 1.75 -8.47 -21.07
N ASP A 277 1.25 -9.52 -20.41
CA ASP A 277 -0.09 -10.07 -20.63
C ASP A 277 -1.00 -9.89 -19.40
N PRO A 278 -2.33 -10.09 -19.52
CA PRO A 278 -3.25 -9.94 -18.40
C PRO A 278 -3.00 -10.90 -17.23
N ALA A 279 -2.52 -12.11 -17.49
CA ALA A 279 -2.21 -13.08 -16.44
C ALA A 279 -0.96 -12.64 -15.65
N GLY A 280 0.08 -12.20 -16.35
CA GLY A 280 1.27 -11.61 -15.74
C GLY A 280 0.99 -10.32 -14.99
N LEU A 281 0.04 -9.49 -15.45
CA LEU A 281 -0.46 -8.32 -14.71
C LEU A 281 -1.00 -8.73 -13.33
N LEU A 282 -1.94 -9.68 -13.29
CA LEU A 282 -2.57 -10.11 -12.04
C LEU A 282 -1.56 -10.75 -11.06
N ALA A 283 -0.59 -11.49 -11.59
CA ALA A 283 0.48 -12.07 -10.77
C ALA A 283 1.44 -11.02 -10.17
N ARG A 284 1.66 -9.90 -10.87
CA ARG A 284 2.58 -8.83 -10.46
C ARG A 284 1.93 -7.82 -9.52
N ARG A 285 0.63 -7.55 -9.66
CA ARG A 285 -0.07 -6.54 -8.84
C ARG A 285 -0.09 -6.95 -7.37
N ALA A 286 0.49 -6.11 -6.54
CA ALA A 286 0.61 -6.34 -5.12
C ALA A 286 -0.74 -6.27 -4.38
N ASP A 287 -1.72 -5.49 -4.85
CA ASP A 287 -3.08 -5.45 -4.29
C ASP A 287 -3.84 -6.77 -4.53
N SER A 288 -3.67 -7.39 -5.70
CA SER A 288 -4.24 -8.70 -6.02
C SER A 288 -3.61 -9.79 -5.14
N ALA A 289 -2.29 -9.74 -4.95
CA ALA A 289 -1.58 -10.64 -4.04
C ALA A 289 -2.04 -10.46 -2.58
N ALA A 290 -2.28 -9.23 -2.12
CA ALA A 290 -2.80 -8.95 -0.79
C ALA A 290 -4.20 -9.53 -0.59
N ALA A 291 -5.08 -9.37 -1.56
CA ALA A 291 -6.44 -9.89 -1.51
C ALA A 291 -6.44 -11.44 -1.52
N GLU A 292 -5.58 -12.06 -2.31
CA GLU A 292 -5.38 -13.51 -2.35
C GLU A 292 -4.91 -14.05 -1.00
N ARG A 293 -3.90 -13.44 -0.37
CA ARG A 293 -3.41 -13.81 0.95
C ARG A 293 -4.47 -13.62 2.04
N ASN A 294 -5.30 -12.57 1.97
CA ASN A 294 -6.43 -12.39 2.88
C ASN A 294 -7.48 -13.51 2.75
N ARG A 295 -7.74 -13.98 1.54
CA ARG A 295 -8.60 -15.14 1.29
C ARG A 295 -8.01 -16.41 1.90
N ALA A 296 -6.70 -16.65 1.75
CA ALA A 296 -6.00 -17.77 2.36
C ALA A 296 -6.14 -17.73 3.89
N ALA A 297 -5.94 -16.56 4.53
CA ALA A 297 -6.11 -16.38 5.96
C ALA A 297 -7.55 -16.67 6.41
N ALA A 298 -8.56 -16.23 5.67
CA ALA A 298 -9.96 -16.47 5.99
C ALA A 298 -10.33 -17.94 5.86
N THR A 299 -9.79 -18.66 4.86
CA THR A 299 -9.98 -20.11 4.69
C THR A 299 -9.37 -20.89 5.84
N ALA A 300 -8.15 -20.56 6.26
CA ALA A 300 -7.50 -21.23 7.39
C ALA A 300 -8.28 -21.02 8.71
N ARG A 301 -8.91 -19.86 8.91
CA ARG A 301 -9.76 -19.58 10.08
C ARG A 301 -11.00 -20.49 10.17
N ILE A 302 -11.54 -20.97 9.04
CA ILE A 302 -12.59 -21.99 9.05
C ILE A 302 -12.08 -23.25 9.77
N GLY A 303 -10.86 -23.65 9.50
CA GLY A 303 -10.21 -24.80 10.16
C GLY A 303 -10.04 -24.60 11.66
N VAL A 304 -9.68 -23.39 12.11
CA VAL A 304 -9.57 -23.05 13.54
C VAL A 304 -10.93 -23.25 14.24
N GLU A 305 -12.02 -22.74 13.65
CA GLU A 305 -13.36 -22.88 14.22
C GLU A 305 -13.89 -24.33 14.13
N THR A 306 -13.54 -25.04 13.06
CA THR A 306 -13.92 -26.46 12.85
C THR A 306 -13.27 -27.35 13.89
N ALA A 307 -12.04 -27.07 14.31
CA ALA A 307 -11.35 -27.79 15.36
C ALA A 307 -12.11 -27.78 16.70
N GLY A 308 -12.94 -26.75 16.94
CA GLY A 308 -13.81 -26.67 18.11
C GLY A 308 -14.91 -27.74 18.19
N LEU A 309 -15.19 -28.50 17.12
CA LEU A 309 -16.07 -29.66 17.13
C LEU A 309 -15.42 -30.92 17.73
N TYR A 310 -14.11 -30.92 17.87
CA TYR A 310 -13.29 -32.06 18.30
C TYR A 310 -12.76 -31.86 19.72
N PRO A 311 -12.35 -32.95 20.39
CA PRO A 311 -11.75 -32.86 21.73
C PRO A 311 -10.44 -32.08 21.69
N GLN A 312 -10.30 -31.07 22.54
CA GLN A 312 -9.04 -30.36 22.80
C GLN A 312 -8.30 -31.05 23.95
N VAL A 313 -7.05 -31.37 23.72
CA VAL A 313 -6.19 -32.03 24.71
C VAL A 313 -5.14 -31.04 25.20
N GLU A 314 -5.20 -30.72 26.48
CA GLU A 314 -4.23 -29.85 27.15
C GLU A 314 -3.52 -30.64 28.24
N VAL A 315 -2.21 -30.54 28.31
CA VAL A 315 -1.41 -31.08 29.37
C VAL A 315 -0.95 -29.96 30.29
N ARG A 316 -1.33 -30.02 31.56
CA ARG A 316 -0.87 -29.08 32.59
C ARG A 316 0.12 -29.79 33.52
N GLY A 317 1.24 -29.13 33.75
CA GLY A 317 2.28 -29.59 34.68
C GLY A 317 2.54 -28.54 35.74
N SER A 318 2.83 -28.98 36.94
CA SER A 318 3.28 -28.14 38.02
C SER A 318 4.31 -28.87 38.86
N ILE A 319 5.40 -28.21 39.18
CA ILE A 319 6.42 -28.70 40.11
C ILE A 319 6.79 -27.60 41.08
N GLY A 320 6.84 -27.89 42.37
CA GLY A 320 7.10 -26.84 43.35
C GLY A 320 7.07 -27.30 44.80
N LEU A 321 6.90 -26.32 45.66
CA LEU A 321 6.82 -26.47 47.10
C LEU A 321 5.49 -25.94 47.62
N VAL A 322 4.90 -26.57 48.63
CA VAL A 322 3.68 -26.15 49.30
C VAL A 322 3.76 -26.37 50.78
N ALA A 323 3.46 -25.35 51.57
CA ALA A 323 3.49 -25.41 53.04
C ALA A 323 2.35 -24.62 53.69
N GLY A 324 2.06 -24.87 54.96
CA GLY A 324 1.08 -24.16 55.77
C GLY A 324 1.58 -22.84 56.35
N ASN A 325 2.86 -22.57 56.27
CA ASN A 325 3.49 -21.28 56.61
C ASN A 325 4.71 -21.05 55.70
N LEU A 326 5.15 -19.80 55.62
CA LEU A 326 6.21 -19.40 54.70
C LEU A 326 7.55 -20.03 55.08
N ASP A 327 7.85 -20.10 56.38
CA ASP A 327 9.14 -20.62 56.90
C ASP A 327 9.31 -22.14 56.73
N ALA A 328 8.21 -22.85 56.53
CA ALA A 328 8.23 -24.29 56.29
C ALA A 328 8.35 -24.72 54.84
N LEU A 329 8.45 -23.78 53.89
CA LEU A 329 8.50 -24.11 52.45
C LEU A 329 9.73 -24.94 52.07
N ASP A 330 10.84 -24.78 52.78
CA ASP A 330 12.12 -25.52 52.56
C ASP A 330 12.25 -26.81 53.40
N GLU A 331 11.21 -27.15 54.19
CA GLU A 331 11.22 -28.37 54.97
C GLU A 331 11.02 -29.64 54.11
N SER A 332 11.45 -30.79 54.67
CA SER A 332 11.22 -32.07 54.00
C SER A 332 9.75 -32.42 53.90
N GLY A 333 9.28 -32.81 52.70
CA GLY A 333 7.87 -33.16 52.46
C GLY A 333 6.99 -32.09 51.85
N THR A 334 7.52 -30.88 51.59
CA THR A 334 6.81 -29.77 50.96
C THR A 334 6.79 -29.86 49.44
N SER A 335 7.69 -30.63 48.82
CA SER A 335 7.78 -30.81 47.39
C SER A 335 6.57 -31.54 46.82
N PHE A 336 6.03 -31.03 45.70
CA PHE A 336 4.98 -31.68 44.96
C PHE A 336 5.28 -31.62 43.45
N ASN A 337 4.73 -32.58 42.73
CA ASN A 337 4.62 -32.54 41.28
C ASN A 337 3.21 -32.97 40.84
N VAL A 338 2.71 -32.32 39.78
CA VAL A 338 1.42 -32.66 39.19
C VAL A 338 1.56 -32.70 37.69
N LEU A 339 1.06 -33.75 37.08
CA LEU A 339 0.85 -33.83 35.63
C LEU A 339 -0.62 -34.14 35.39
N ASN A 340 -1.35 -33.18 34.80
CA ASN A 340 -2.78 -33.27 34.65
C ASN A 340 -3.15 -33.10 33.17
N PRO A 341 -3.38 -34.19 32.41
CA PRO A 341 -3.97 -34.14 31.10
C PRO A 341 -5.47 -33.78 31.21
N VAL A 342 -5.91 -32.75 30.49
CA VAL A 342 -7.29 -32.25 30.48
C VAL A 342 -7.83 -32.39 29.07
N ILE A 343 -8.97 -33.06 28.93
CA ILE A 343 -9.68 -33.15 27.65
C ILE A 343 -10.96 -32.30 27.76
N ARG A 344 -11.08 -31.30 26.90
CA ARG A 344 -12.29 -30.50 26.79
C ARG A 344 -12.98 -30.78 25.46
N TRP A 345 -14.28 -31.07 25.51
CA TRP A 345 -15.06 -31.34 24.32
C TRP A 345 -16.42 -30.66 24.39
N ALA A 346 -16.73 -29.82 23.42
CA ALA A 346 -17.95 -29.03 23.38
C ALA A 346 -19.17 -29.84 22.91
N LEU A 347 -19.43 -31.01 23.53
CA LEU A 347 -20.54 -31.91 23.15
C LEU A 347 -21.92 -31.25 23.21
N LEU A 348 -22.18 -30.46 24.26
CA LEU A 348 -23.45 -29.77 24.48
C LEU A 348 -23.52 -28.41 23.78
N ASP A 349 -22.33 -27.84 23.42
CA ASP A 349 -22.20 -26.53 22.79
C ASP A 349 -22.04 -26.61 21.26
N ARG A 350 -22.31 -27.77 20.65
CA ARG A 350 -22.12 -27.97 19.19
C ARG A 350 -22.88 -26.96 18.35
N GLY A 351 -24.03 -26.49 18.79
CA GLY A 351 -24.81 -25.44 18.11
C GLY A 351 -24.04 -24.12 18.01
N ARG A 352 -23.37 -23.70 19.10
CA ARG A 352 -22.57 -22.51 19.16
C ARG A 352 -21.31 -22.63 18.26
N VAL A 353 -20.65 -23.78 18.27
CA VAL A 353 -19.48 -24.04 17.42
C VAL A 353 -19.87 -24.00 15.93
N ARG A 354 -20.98 -24.65 15.55
CA ARG A 354 -21.49 -24.60 14.16
C ARG A 354 -21.84 -23.18 13.72
N ALA A 355 -22.40 -22.36 14.59
CA ALA A 355 -22.67 -20.96 14.29
C ALA A 355 -21.36 -20.15 14.03
N ARG A 356 -20.29 -20.44 14.80
CA ARG A 356 -18.96 -19.83 14.54
C ARG A 356 -18.34 -20.30 13.24
N ILE A 357 -18.48 -21.58 12.90
CA ILE A 357 -18.04 -22.12 11.61
C ILE A 357 -18.77 -21.40 10.48
N ALA A 358 -20.10 -21.32 10.52
CA ALA A 358 -20.90 -20.62 9.52
C ALA A 358 -20.51 -19.14 9.37
N ALA A 359 -20.22 -18.47 10.48
CA ALA A 359 -19.71 -17.09 10.45
C ALA A 359 -18.33 -17.00 9.80
N SER A 360 -17.45 -17.97 10.03
CA SER A 360 -16.11 -18.02 9.39
C SER A 360 -16.20 -18.35 7.90
N GLU A 361 -17.12 -19.23 7.50
CA GLU A 361 -17.42 -19.53 6.09
C GLU A 361 -17.94 -18.28 5.37
N ALA A 362 -18.85 -17.52 5.99
CA ALA A 362 -19.34 -16.25 5.42
C ALA A 362 -18.20 -15.22 5.25
N ARG A 363 -17.26 -15.12 6.19
CA ARG A 363 -16.08 -14.25 6.07
C ARG A 363 -15.13 -14.73 4.96
N ALA A 364 -14.97 -16.04 4.76
CA ALA A 364 -14.18 -16.58 3.65
C ALA A 364 -14.85 -16.29 2.30
N GLN A 365 -16.18 -16.36 2.22
CA GLN A 365 -16.94 -15.94 1.04
C GLN A 365 -16.80 -14.44 0.77
N GLU A 366 -16.85 -13.60 1.80
CA GLU A 366 -16.56 -12.16 1.69
C GLU A 366 -15.16 -11.93 1.11
N ALA A 367 -14.15 -12.61 1.64
CA ALA A 367 -12.78 -12.48 1.15
C ALA A 367 -12.62 -12.92 -0.32
N LEU A 368 -13.36 -13.95 -0.76
CA LEU A 368 -13.43 -14.36 -2.17
C LEU A 368 -14.02 -13.23 -3.03
N ILE A 369 -15.16 -12.68 -2.65
CA ILE A 369 -15.81 -11.58 -3.38
C ILE A 369 -14.90 -10.35 -3.47
N LEU A 370 -14.18 -10.04 -2.38
CA LEU A 370 -13.20 -8.95 -2.36
C LEU A 370 -12.03 -9.21 -3.31
N TYR A 371 -11.55 -10.45 -3.40
CA TYR A 371 -10.52 -10.84 -4.35
C TYR A 371 -11.02 -10.67 -5.81
N ASP A 372 -12.18 -11.22 -6.14
CA ASP A 372 -12.76 -11.12 -7.48
C ASP A 372 -12.97 -9.65 -7.89
N ARG A 373 -13.46 -8.82 -6.97
CA ARG A 373 -13.59 -7.37 -7.16
C ARG A 373 -12.24 -6.69 -7.44
N THR A 374 -11.18 -7.11 -6.75
CA THR A 374 -9.84 -6.55 -6.95
C THR A 374 -9.30 -6.92 -8.32
N VAL A 375 -9.50 -8.16 -8.76
CA VAL A 375 -9.14 -8.63 -10.11
C VAL A 375 -9.85 -7.83 -11.20
N LEU A 376 -11.18 -7.67 -11.08
CA LEU A 376 -11.96 -6.89 -12.05
C LEU A 376 -11.52 -5.43 -12.11
N ARG A 377 -11.23 -4.82 -10.95
CA ARG A 377 -10.68 -3.46 -10.90
C ARG A 377 -9.31 -3.35 -11.56
N ALA A 378 -8.43 -4.31 -11.33
CA ALA A 378 -7.11 -4.31 -11.94
C ALA A 378 -7.21 -4.33 -13.48
N LEU A 379 -8.09 -5.15 -14.03
CA LEU A 379 -8.34 -5.21 -15.49
C LEU A 379 -8.95 -3.89 -16.00
N GLN A 380 -9.96 -3.36 -15.30
CA GLN A 380 -10.59 -2.08 -15.65
C GLN A 380 -9.57 -0.95 -15.65
N GLU A 381 -8.81 -0.77 -14.56
CA GLU A 381 -7.81 0.30 -14.43
C GLU A 381 -6.76 0.25 -15.54
N THR A 382 -6.40 -0.96 -16.00
CA THR A 382 -5.43 -1.13 -17.07
C THR A 382 -6.03 -0.76 -18.42
N ASP A 383 -7.25 -1.21 -18.75
CA ASP A 383 -7.93 -0.83 -19.98
C ASP A 383 -8.23 0.69 -20.03
N ASP A 384 -8.66 1.28 -18.91
CA ASP A 384 -8.90 2.72 -18.79
C ASP A 384 -7.59 3.52 -18.99
N ALA A 385 -6.45 3.02 -18.46
CA ALA A 385 -5.15 3.67 -18.62
C ALA A 385 -4.68 3.62 -20.08
N PHE A 386 -4.87 2.50 -20.78
CA PHE A 386 -4.51 2.38 -22.20
C PHE A 386 -5.36 3.30 -23.09
N ASN A 387 -6.68 3.31 -22.89
CA ASN A 387 -7.58 4.22 -23.59
C ASN A 387 -7.26 5.70 -23.29
N GLY A 388 -6.98 6.01 -22.02
CA GLY A 388 -6.59 7.36 -21.59
C GLY A 388 -5.31 7.85 -22.27
N TYR A 389 -4.30 6.98 -22.37
CA TYR A 389 -3.06 7.29 -23.08
C TYR A 389 -3.29 7.52 -24.58
N GLY A 390 -4.05 6.66 -25.24
CA GLY A 390 -4.39 6.83 -26.68
C GLY A 390 -5.06 8.17 -26.94
N ALA A 391 -6.08 8.50 -26.13
CA ALA A 391 -6.79 9.78 -26.23
C ALA A 391 -5.89 11.00 -25.94
N ALA A 392 -4.98 10.90 -24.94
CA ALA A 392 -4.05 11.97 -24.63
C ALA A 392 -3.00 12.20 -25.75
N ALA A 393 -2.52 11.13 -26.37
CA ALA A 393 -1.59 11.21 -27.51
C ALA A 393 -2.24 11.86 -28.73
N ASP A 394 -3.46 11.46 -29.08
CA ASP A 394 -4.21 12.07 -30.19
C ASP A 394 -4.55 13.53 -29.93
N ARG A 395 -4.98 13.85 -28.71
CA ARG A 395 -5.24 15.23 -28.29
C ARG A 395 -3.99 16.09 -28.42
N LEU A 396 -2.83 15.62 -27.93
CA LEU A 396 -1.58 16.36 -28.03
C LEU A 396 -1.20 16.63 -29.48
N ARG A 397 -1.35 15.64 -30.37
CA ARG A 397 -1.07 15.79 -31.81
C ARG A 397 -1.96 16.90 -32.42
N LEU A 398 -3.26 16.89 -32.12
CA LEU A 398 -4.21 17.91 -32.67
C LEU A 398 -3.93 19.29 -32.08
N ARG A 399 -3.64 19.41 -30.76
CA ARG A 399 -3.31 20.68 -30.11
C ARG A 399 -1.98 21.27 -30.62
N LEU A 400 -1.04 20.43 -31.00
CA LEU A 400 0.21 20.90 -31.64
C LEU A 400 -0.07 21.55 -33.00
N LEU A 401 -0.89 20.91 -33.83
CA LEU A 401 -1.30 21.46 -35.16
C LEU A 401 -2.08 22.77 -35.00
N GLU A 402 -3.03 22.80 -34.06
CA GLU A 402 -3.84 23.99 -33.75
C GLU A 402 -2.93 25.17 -33.29
N ALA A 403 -2.06 24.95 -32.32
CA ALA A 403 -1.17 25.98 -31.80
C ALA A 403 -0.18 26.50 -32.88
N THR A 404 0.25 25.61 -33.78
CA THR A 404 1.10 26.01 -34.89
C THR A 404 0.38 26.89 -35.88
N ALA A 405 -0.86 26.53 -36.24
CA ALA A 405 -1.69 27.32 -37.15
C ALA A 405 -2.10 28.69 -36.57
N ASN A 406 -2.51 28.72 -35.30
CA ASN A 406 -2.94 29.99 -34.67
C ASN A 406 -1.74 30.94 -34.45
N ARG A 407 -0.56 30.44 -34.13
CA ARG A 407 0.67 31.25 -34.02
C ARG A 407 0.99 31.92 -35.36
N GLU A 408 0.90 31.17 -36.45
CA GLU A 408 1.16 31.72 -37.78
C GLU A 408 0.08 32.70 -38.20
N ALA A 409 -1.20 32.44 -37.90
CA ALA A 409 -2.29 33.38 -38.15
C ALA A 409 -2.11 34.70 -37.38
N ALA A 410 -1.71 34.64 -36.09
CA ALA A 410 -1.42 35.83 -35.29
C ALA A 410 -0.22 36.64 -35.85
N ARG A 411 0.83 35.95 -36.29
CA ARG A 411 1.95 36.62 -36.97
C ARG A 411 1.53 37.34 -38.23
N LEU A 412 0.76 36.70 -39.11
CA LEU A 412 0.28 37.28 -40.36
C LEU A 412 -0.70 38.43 -40.14
N ALA A 413 -1.62 38.30 -39.19
CA ALA A 413 -2.55 39.37 -38.83
C ALA A 413 -1.81 40.64 -38.38
N ARG A 414 -0.77 40.46 -37.52
CA ARG A 414 0.05 41.58 -37.06
C ARG A 414 0.85 42.21 -38.21
N GLU A 415 1.43 41.43 -39.13
CA GLU A 415 2.16 41.95 -40.30
C GLU A 415 1.24 42.76 -41.22
N ARG A 416 0.04 42.24 -41.54
CA ARG A 416 -0.95 42.97 -42.37
C ARG A 416 -1.37 44.28 -41.73
N PHE A 417 -1.63 44.27 -40.41
CA PHE A 417 -1.99 45.47 -39.68
C PHE A 417 -0.87 46.54 -39.72
N VAL A 418 0.38 46.16 -39.49
CA VAL A 418 1.52 47.09 -39.58
C VAL A 418 1.70 47.64 -40.97
N GLN A 419 1.37 46.88 -42.02
CA GLN A 419 1.40 47.32 -43.43
C GLN A 419 0.19 48.20 -43.81
N GLY A 420 -0.82 48.36 -42.92
CA GLY A 420 -2.02 49.13 -43.21
C GLY A 420 -3.06 48.39 -44.03
N ASP A 421 -2.92 47.06 -44.21
CA ASP A 421 -3.78 46.17 -45.01
C ASP A 421 -4.67 45.26 -44.13
N GLY A 422 -4.88 45.58 -42.87
CA GLY A 422 -5.71 44.84 -41.94
C GLY A 422 -6.28 45.68 -40.81
N GLU A 423 -7.37 45.20 -40.20
CA GLU A 423 -7.96 45.81 -39.01
C GLU A 423 -7.31 45.32 -37.73
N TYR A 424 -7.24 46.18 -36.70
CA TYR A 424 -6.69 45.80 -35.40
C TYR A 424 -7.51 44.69 -34.71
N LEU A 425 -8.80 44.60 -35.01
CA LEU A 425 -9.69 43.56 -34.54
C LEU A 425 -9.18 42.15 -34.95
N ASP A 426 -8.71 42.00 -36.21
CA ASP A 426 -8.17 40.74 -36.71
C ASP A 426 -6.92 40.32 -35.90
N VAL A 427 -6.07 41.28 -35.52
CA VAL A 427 -4.90 41.02 -34.66
C VAL A 427 -5.33 40.51 -33.30
N LEU A 428 -6.29 41.19 -32.64
CA LEU A 428 -6.77 40.80 -31.30
C LEU A 428 -7.40 39.42 -31.30
N GLU A 429 -8.20 39.06 -32.31
CA GLU A 429 -8.81 37.73 -32.40
C GLU A 429 -7.80 36.64 -32.67
N ALA A 430 -6.82 36.91 -33.54
CA ALA A 430 -5.73 35.95 -33.82
C ALA A 430 -4.82 35.76 -32.60
N GLU A 431 -4.44 36.80 -31.88
CA GLU A 431 -3.66 36.77 -30.66
C GLU A 431 -4.41 36.03 -29.53
N ARG A 432 -5.71 36.26 -29.37
CA ARG A 432 -6.52 35.48 -28.42
C ARG A 432 -6.54 34.00 -28.75
N SER A 433 -6.69 33.65 -30.02
CA SER A 433 -6.68 32.26 -30.49
C SER A 433 -5.31 31.60 -30.27
N ASP A 434 -4.20 32.31 -30.54
CA ASP A 434 -2.85 31.84 -30.22
C ASP A 434 -2.66 31.60 -28.73
N TYR A 435 -3.10 32.53 -27.87
CA TYR A 435 -3.08 32.37 -26.42
C TYR A 435 -3.78 31.09 -25.96
N LEU A 436 -5.05 30.91 -26.36
CA LEU A 436 -5.83 29.75 -25.93
C LEU A 436 -5.23 28.43 -26.42
N SER A 437 -4.75 28.42 -27.68
CA SER A 437 -4.15 27.19 -28.24
C SER A 437 -2.80 26.84 -27.64
N ARG A 438 -1.93 27.80 -27.35
CA ARG A 438 -0.66 27.57 -26.67
C ARG A 438 -0.82 27.06 -25.25
N ARG A 439 -1.79 27.65 -24.53
CA ARG A 439 -2.16 27.19 -23.18
C ARG A 439 -2.73 25.75 -23.22
N ALA A 440 -3.65 25.46 -24.14
CA ALA A 440 -4.21 24.14 -24.34
C ALA A 440 -3.15 23.09 -24.73
N LEU A 441 -2.16 23.46 -25.53
CA LEU A 441 -1.00 22.61 -25.87
C LEU A 441 -0.16 22.29 -24.63
N SER A 442 0.13 23.28 -23.78
CA SER A 442 0.87 23.07 -22.53
C SER A 442 0.17 22.06 -21.61
N ILE A 443 -1.14 22.20 -21.45
CA ILE A 443 -1.98 21.27 -20.69
C ILE A 443 -1.93 19.85 -21.31
N ALA A 444 -2.12 19.73 -22.63
CA ALA A 444 -2.11 18.44 -23.33
C ALA A 444 -0.76 17.70 -23.20
N ARG A 445 0.36 18.43 -23.19
CA ARG A 445 1.70 17.84 -22.91
C ARG A 445 1.79 17.24 -21.52
N THR A 446 1.25 17.94 -20.53
CA THR A 446 1.20 17.45 -19.15
C THR A 446 0.28 16.22 -19.03
N GLU A 447 -0.90 16.25 -19.61
CA GLU A 447 -1.87 15.14 -19.63
C GLU A 447 -1.25 13.86 -20.24
N GLN A 448 -0.49 13.99 -21.33
CA GLN A 448 0.20 12.83 -21.92
C GLN A 448 1.22 12.20 -20.96
N ARG A 449 2.03 13.01 -20.26
CA ARG A 449 2.98 12.49 -19.26
C ARG A 449 2.26 11.79 -18.11
N LEU A 450 1.18 12.38 -17.61
CA LEU A 450 0.35 11.79 -16.56
C LEU A 450 -0.29 10.47 -17.00
N ALA A 451 -0.74 10.39 -18.26
CA ALA A 451 -1.31 9.16 -18.83
C ALA A 451 -0.30 8.01 -18.87
N VAL A 452 0.98 8.29 -19.20
CA VAL A 452 2.07 7.31 -19.14
C VAL A 452 2.29 6.80 -17.72
N VAL A 453 2.36 7.70 -16.73
CA VAL A 453 2.49 7.29 -15.32
C VAL A 453 1.26 6.47 -14.90
N GLY A 454 0.08 6.82 -15.40
CA GLY A 454 -1.18 6.09 -15.18
C GLY A 454 -1.09 4.62 -15.64
N ILE A 455 -0.47 4.36 -16.79
CA ILE A 455 -0.23 2.99 -17.29
C ILE A 455 0.64 2.22 -16.30
N TYR A 456 1.81 2.74 -15.92
CA TYR A 456 2.71 2.05 -14.99
C TYR A 456 2.08 1.80 -13.63
N LYS A 457 1.28 2.75 -13.14
CA LYS A 457 0.49 2.59 -11.91
C LYS A 457 -0.52 1.46 -12.04
N ALA A 458 -1.26 1.38 -13.15
CA ALA A 458 -2.25 0.32 -13.41
C ALA A 458 -1.59 -1.06 -13.55
N LEU A 459 -0.40 -1.12 -14.13
CA LEU A 459 0.40 -2.34 -14.25
C LEU A 459 1.01 -2.82 -12.93
N GLY A 460 0.97 -1.99 -11.87
CA GLY A 460 1.46 -2.34 -10.53
C GLY A 460 2.98 -2.53 -10.45
N GLY A 461 3.77 -1.95 -11.36
CA GLY A 461 5.22 -2.01 -11.36
C GLY A 461 5.88 -0.95 -10.44
N GLY A 462 7.15 -1.16 -10.11
CA GLY A 462 7.98 -0.19 -9.38
C GLY A 462 8.29 -0.54 -7.92
N TRP A 463 7.56 -1.48 -7.29
CA TRP A 463 7.86 -1.96 -5.95
C TRP A 463 9.09 -2.88 -5.93
N GLU A 464 9.39 -3.54 -7.03
CA GLU A 464 10.53 -4.44 -7.20
C GLU A 464 11.88 -3.71 -7.02
N ALA A 465 11.92 -2.41 -7.26
CA ALA A 465 13.09 -1.58 -6.97
C ALA A 465 13.49 -1.60 -5.49
N CYS A 466 12.54 -1.91 -4.60
CA CYS A 466 12.77 -2.09 -3.17
C CYS A 466 13.06 -3.55 -2.77
N ALA A 467 12.85 -4.50 -3.66
CA ALA A 467 13.13 -5.92 -3.39
C ALA A 467 14.64 -6.17 -3.35
N GLY A 468 15.17 -6.33 -2.13
CA GLY A 468 16.60 -6.60 -1.90
C GLY A 468 17.46 -5.39 -1.51
N ALA A 469 16.89 -4.20 -1.41
CA ALA A 469 17.62 -3.02 -0.95
C ALA A 469 17.23 -2.63 0.48
N ARG A 470 18.22 -2.52 1.36
CA ARG A 470 18.09 -1.82 2.68
C ARG A 470 17.66 -0.34 2.55
N ARG A 471 17.28 0.09 1.35
CA ARG A 471 17.07 1.49 0.95
C ARG A 471 15.62 1.97 1.04
N CYS A 472 14.66 1.10 1.31
CA CYS A 472 13.25 1.46 1.26
C CYS A 472 12.56 1.41 2.64
N GLY A 473 13.12 2.04 3.64
CA GLY A 473 12.43 2.38 4.90
C GLY A 473 12.05 1.21 5.82
N VAL A 474 12.42 -0.03 5.49
CA VAL A 474 12.26 -1.18 6.38
C VAL A 474 13.61 -1.44 7.04
N ALA A 475 13.75 -1.06 8.31
CA ALA A 475 14.87 -1.50 9.13
C ALA A 475 14.78 -3.03 9.25
N THR A 476 15.65 -3.76 8.56
CA THR A 476 15.85 -5.16 8.85
C THR A 476 16.61 -5.23 10.16
N ASP A 477 15.88 -5.53 11.24
CA ASP A 477 16.45 -5.78 12.57
C ASP A 477 17.21 -7.12 12.53
N ASP A 478 18.46 -7.06 12.07
CA ASP A 478 19.43 -8.16 12.17
C ASP A 478 20.49 -7.76 13.21
N THR A 479 20.02 -7.34 14.40
CA THR A 479 20.84 -7.19 15.58
C THR A 479 20.31 -8.09 16.69
N SER A 480 20.67 -9.37 16.63
CA SER A 480 20.77 -10.17 17.85
C SER A 480 21.72 -9.42 18.80
N PRO A 481 21.29 -9.06 20.03
CA PRO A 481 22.20 -8.44 20.98
C PRO A 481 23.29 -9.46 21.36
N GLY A 482 24.47 -9.28 20.80
CA GLY A 482 25.67 -9.96 21.23
C GLY A 482 25.89 -9.64 22.70
N VAL A 483 25.76 -10.66 23.57
CA VAL A 483 26.17 -10.62 24.97
C VAL A 483 27.62 -10.20 25.02
N ALA A 484 27.88 -8.95 25.32
CA ALA A 484 29.19 -8.41 25.63
C ALA A 484 29.64 -9.04 26.98
N ARG A 485 30.52 -10.05 26.89
CA ARG A 485 31.29 -10.55 28.04
C ARG A 485 32.22 -9.41 28.48
N GLN A 486 31.87 -8.72 29.54
CA GLN A 486 32.82 -7.90 30.32
C GLN A 486 33.91 -8.83 30.87
N ARG A 487 35.11 -8.70 30.32
CA ARG A 487 36.33 -9.20 30.99
C ARG A 487 36.75 -8.16 32.02
N ASP A 488 36.54 -8.51 33.28
CA ASP A 488 37.23 -7.87 34.38
C ASP A 488 38.75 -8.08 34.21
N SER A 489 39.49 -6.96 34.10
CA SER A 489 40.92 -6.94 34.33
C SER A 489 41.20 -6.17 35.61
N ARG A 490 41.29 -6.88 36.71
CA ARG A 490 42.04 -6.40 37.92
C ARG A 490 43.48 -6.82 37.76
N SER A 491 44.35 -5.86 37.79
CA SER A 491 45.67 -5.88 38.47
C SER A 491 46.07 -4.43 38.70
#